data_c8d7635d9cc181442e9755d08c450b03
#
_entry.id   c8d7635d9cc181442e9755d08c450b03
#
_cell.length_a   1.000
_cell.length_b   1.000
_cell.length_c   1.000
_cell.angle_alpha   90.00
_cell.angle_beta   90.00
_cell.angle_gamma   90.00
#
_symmetry.space_group_name_H-M   'P 1'
#
loop_
_entity.id
_entity.type
_entity.pdbx_description
1 polymer ?
#
loop_
_entity_poly.entity_id
_entity_poly.type
_entity_poly.pdbx_seq_one_letter_code
_entity_poly.pdbx_strand_id
1 'polypeptide(L)'
;RFKVQGVSDMEIEVFTTRPDTVFGATYVVFAPEHSLVTQEISSPKSQIRNKREVEKYVNETKKKTERERSENKEKTGVKLEGITAVNPATKEEIPIYIADYVLGSYGTGAVMAVPAHDERDLQFMQTVIVSETKTSGEHFFKLVIEPQKNNGTSLAYETINGKVVDEIEEIKKGRRAYTGQGILLNSGEFTRRNSEEAKWDMVTAVGGERATQYRLRDWLVSRQRYWGCPIPIVYDPEGKPHAIPAEHLPWLLPTDVDFKPTGKAPLASSQELKERVTKLFGEGWTPEYDTLDTFVDSSWYFLRYLDPQNAHQFSDAELMKKWLPVNRYSGGSEHTTMHVLYARFFMQALYDLALVPVAEPFAERFNRGLILGPDGHKMSKSKGNVVNPDEFVQKYGADAVRVYLA
;
A
#
# COMPACT_ATOMS: atom_id res chain seq x y z
N ARG A 1 15.85 16.20 6.66
CA ARG A 1 17.02 15.57 6.02
C ARG A 1 18.07 15.23 7.07
N PHE A 2 18.71 14.07 6.93
CA PHE A 2 19.78 13.58 7.78
C PHE A 2 21.08 13.57 6.98
N LYS A 3 22.14 14.19 7.47
CA LYS A 3 23.45 14.12 6.83
C LYS A 3 24.07 12.74 7.07
N VAL A 4 24.68 12.16 6.04
CA VAL A 4 25.39 10.88 6.14
C VAL A 4 26.86 11.15 6.42
N GLN A 5 27.39 10.53 7.48
CA GLN A 5 28.82 10.50 7.76
C GLN A 5 29.46 9.27 7.09
N GLY A 6 30.66 9.43 6.58
CA GLY A 6 31.36 8.38 5.85
C GLY A 6 31.17 8.42 4.33
N VAL A 7 30.19 9.17 3.82
CA VAL A 7 29.98 9.41 2.38
C VAL A 7 29.94 10.91 2.15
N SER A 8 30.74 11.42 1.21
CA SER A 8 30.85 12.85 0.96
C SER A 8 29.55 13.47 0.46
N ASP A 9 29.13 14.58 1.08
CA ASP A 9 28.02 15.46 0.67
C ASP A 9 26.65 14.75 0.46
N MET A 10 26.41 13.64 1.21
CA MET A 10 25.16 12.91 1.10
C MET A 10 24.18 13.27 2.22
N GLU A 11 22.94 13.53 1.82
CA GLU A 11 21.82 13.72 2.73
C GLU A 11 20.72 12.68 2.44
N ILE A 12 20.09 12.20 3.50
CA ILE A 12 18.95 11.29 3.43
C ILE A 12 17.69 12.09 3.67
N GLU A 13 16.76 12.05 2.75
CA GLU A 13 15.44 12.57 2.96
C GLU A 13 14.54 11.47 3.54
N VAL A 14 13.94 11.73 4.70
CA VAL A 14 12.97 10.83 5.33
C VAL A 14 11.57 11.44 5.28
N PHE A 15 10.58 10.62 5.03
CA PHE A 15 9.17 11.01 5.16
C PHE A 15 8.62 10.52 6.49
N THR A 16 7.99 11.41 7.27
CA THR A 16 7.36 11.05 8.54
C THR A 16 6.03 11.76 8.76
N THR A 17 5.08 11.08 9.36
CA THR A 17 3.83 11.66 9.87
C THR A 17 3.96 12.17 11.30
N ARG A 18 5.10 11.86 11.96
CA ARG A 18 5.40 12.20 13.36
C ARG A 18 6.71 13.01 13.49
N PRO A 19 6.80 14.20 12.86
CA PRO A 19 8.00 15.04 13.02
C PRO A 19 8.21 15.53 14.46
N ASP A 20 7.15 15.55 15.27
CA ASP A 20 7.18 15.83 16.72
C ASP A 20 8.07 14.86 17.51
N THR A 21 8.42 13.71 16.94
CA THR A 21 9.30 12.72 17.60
C THR A 21 10.76 12.75 17.12
N VAL A 22 11.17 13.72 16.29
CA VAL A 22 12.50 13.76 15.67
C VAL A 22 13.65 13.76 16.69
N PHE A 23 13.46 14.37 17.87
CA PHE A 23 14.46 14.34 18.95
C PHE A 23 14.65 12.94 19.55
N GLY A 24 13.65 12.06 19.37
CA GLY A 24 13.69 10.67 19.80
C GLY A 24 14.19 9.70 18.73
N ALA A 25 14.57 10.18 17.55
CA ALA A 25 15.10 9.34 16.49
C ALA A 25 16.51 8.84 16.86
N THR A 26 16.66 7.52 16.95
CA THR A 26 17.87 6.86 17.44
C THR A 26 18.58 6.00 16.40
N TYR A 27 17.95 5.75 15.26
CA TYR A 27 18.54 5.16 14.07
C TYR A 27 17.71 5.52 12.84
N VAL A 28 18.28 5.26 11.67
CA VAL A 28 17.61 5.41 10.37
C VAL A 28 17.48 4.04 9.73
N VAL A 29 16.38 3.77 9.05
CA VAL A 29 16.16 2.49 8.34
C VAL A 29 15.87 2.77 6.88
N PHE A 30 16.59 2.08 6.00
CA PHE A 30 16.33 2.07 4.57
C PHE A 30 15.57 0.84 4.12
N ALA A 31 14.79 1.01 3.07
CA ALA A 31 14.35 -0.09 2.26
C ALA A 31 15.57 -0.77 1.60
N PRO A 32 15.59 -2.10 1.46
CA PRO A 32 16.69 -2.80 0.79
C PRO A 32 16.94 -2.35 -0.65
N GLU A 33 15.93 -1.84 -1.33
CA GLU A 33 15.96 -1.28 -2.69
C GLU A 33 16.33 0.21 -2.77
N HIS A 34 16.60 0.87 -1.65
CA HIS A 34 16.95 2.30 -1.61
C HIS A 34 18.18 2.60 -2.47
N SER A 35 18.16 3.72 -3.20
CA SER A 35 19.21 4.10 -4.16
C SER A 35 20.61 4.15 -3.54
N LEU A 36 20.73 4.70 -2.34
CA LEU A 36 22.00 4.74 -1.60
C LEU A 36 22.56 3.32 -1.37
N VAL A 37 21.73 2.39 -0.91
CA VAL A 37 22.15 1.00 -0.65
C VAL A 37 22.61 0.34 -1.94
N THR A 38 21.85 0.48 -3.03
CA THR A 38 22.20 -0.14 -4.31
C THR A 38 23.44 0.48 -4.94
N GLN A 39 23.64 1.78 -4.84
CA GLN A 39 24.85 2.48 -5.31
C GLN A 39 26.08 2.06 -4.53
N GLU A 40 26.01 2.04 -3.19
CA GLU A 40 27.11 1.63 -2.35
C GLU A 40 27.49 0.15 -2.54
N ILE A 41 26.52 -0.75 -2.69
CA ILE A 41 26.77 -2.16 -3.01
C ILE A 41 27.52 -2.29 -4.36
N SER A 42 27.15 -1.50 -5.36
CA SER A 42 27.75 -1.56 -6.70
C SER A 42 29.10 -0.83 -6.78
N SER A 43 29.39 0.08 -5.85
CA SER A 43 30.60 0.91 -5.87
C SER A 43 31.86 0.12 -5.46
N PRO A 44 32.95 0.18 -6.23
CA PRO A 44 34.24 -0.35 -5.81
C PRO A 44 34.87 0.47 -4.67
N LYS A 45 34.40 1.71 -4.45
CA LYS A 45 34.84 2.62 -3.38
C LYS A 45 33.83 2.70 -2.24
N SER A 46 32.99 1.67 -2.08
CA SER A 46 31.97 1.63 -1.02
C SER A 46 32.55 1.87 0.37
N GLN A 47 31.85 2.68 1.15
CA GLN A 47 32.18 2.92 2.54
C GLN A 47 31.55 1.88 3.48
N ILE A 48 30.64 1.05 2.97
CA ILE A 48 30.01 -0.02 3.74
C ILE A 48 31.01 -1.16 3.93
N ARG A 49 31.40 -1.41 5.17
CA ARG A 49 32.41 -2.42 5.53
C ARG A 49 31.90 -3.85 5.43
N ASN A 50 30.64 -4.09 5.79
CA ASN A 50 29.98 -5.41 5.73
C ASN A 50 29.21 -5.63 4.42
N LYS A 51 29.72 -5.13 3.30
CA LYS A 51 29.09 -5.13 1.98
C LYS A 51 28.48 -6.48 1.56
N ARG A 52 29.19 -7.59 1.78
CA ARG A 52 28.74 -8.94 1.42
C ARG A 52 27.46 -9.36 2.17
N GLU A 53 27.36 -9.01 3.43
CA GLU A 53 26.19 -9.29 4.27
C GLU A 53 24.99 -8.46 3.82
N VAL A 54 25.21 -7.16 3.56
CA VAL A 54 24.20 -6.24 3.04
C VAL A 54 23.69 -6.72 1.68
N GLU A 55 24.58 -7.11 0.76
CA GLU A 55 24.22 -7.64 -0.56
C GLU A 55 23.40 -8.92 -0.46
N LYS A 56 23.80 -9.85 0.40
CA LYS A 56 23.04 -11.07 0.68
C LYS A 56 21.63 -10.74 1.15
N TYR A 57 21.49 -9.86 2.14
CA TYR A 57 20.19 -9.46 2.68
C TYR A 57 19.30 -8.81 1.63
N VAL A 58 19.82 -7.90 0.82
CA VAL A 58 19.10 -7.25 -0.28
C VAL A 58 18.59 -8.29 -1.29
N ASN A 59 19.44 -9.25 -1.67
CA ASN A 59 19.06 -10.31 -2.64
C ASN A 59 18.01 -11.29 -2.05
N GLU A 60 18.06 -11.58 -0.77
CA GLU A 60 17.05 -12.40 -0.10
C GLU A 60 15.71 -11.66 0.01
N THR A 61 15.74 -10.37 0.35
CA THR A 61 14.53 -9.56 0.47
C THR A 61 13.84 -9.31 -0.88
N LYS A 62 14.59 -9.15 -1.97
CA LYS A 62 14.04 -9.03 -3.33
C LYS A 62 13.20 -10.23 -3.78
N LYS A 63 13.36 -11.39 -3.17
CA LYS A 63 12.55 -12.58 -3.45
C LYS A 63 11.17 -12.55 -2.78
N LYS A 64 10.98 -11.67 -1.79
CA LYS A 64 9.72 -11.49 -1.07
C LYS A 64 8.89 -10.40 -1.76
N THR A 65 7.59 -10.62 -1.86
CA THR A 65 6.65 -9.59 -2.29
C THR A 65 6.48 -8.52 -1.21
N GLU A 66 6.09 -7.31 -1.59
CA GLU A 66 5.78 -6.25 -0.62
C GLU A 66 4.70 -6.66 0.40
N ARG A 67 3.75 -7.49 -0.03
CA ARG A 67 2.71 -8.02 0.86
C ARG A 67 3.30 -8.94 1.93
N GLU A 68 4.13 -9.89 1.54
CA GLU A 68 4.83 -10.77 2.48
C GLU A 68 5.67 -9.97 3.47
N ARG A 69 6.38 -8.95 2.99
CA ARG A 69 7.18 -8.04 3.84
C ARG A 69 6.31 -7.25 4.83
N SER A 70 5.14 -6.76 4.39
CA SER A 70 4.21 -5.99 5.24
C SER A 70 3.52 -6.84 6.29
N GLU A 71 3.18 -8.09 5.96
CA GLU A 71 2.48 -9.04 6.83
C GLU A 71 3.44 -9.82 7.77
N ASN A 72 4.75 -9.72 7.52
CA ASN A 72 5.75 -10.43 8.33
C ASN A 72 5.80 -9.88 9.76
N LYS A 73 5.52 -10.77 10.71
CA LYS A 73 5.57 -10.44 12.15
C LYS A 73 6.99 -10.40 12.68
N GLU A 74 7.92 -11.17 12.11
CA GLU A 74 9.31 -11.21 12.51
C GLU A 74 10.11 -10.15 11.76
N LYS A 75 10.62 -9.15 12.48
CA LYS A 75 11.43 -8.08 11.89
C LYS A 75 12.85 -8.56 11.65
N THR A 76 13.34 -8.30 10.43
CA THR A 76 14.71 -8.64 10.03
C THR A 76 15.40 -7.40 9.46
N GLY A 77 16.72 -7.33 9.57
CA GLY A 77 17.51 -6.23 9.03
C GLY A 77 19.00 -6.43 9.22
N VAL A 78 19.77 -5.54 8.64
CA VAL A 78 21.25 -5.54 8.73
C VAL A 78 21.73 -4.11 8.91
N LYS A 79 22.70 -3.90 9.80
CA LYS A 79 23.37 -2.60 9.99
C LYS A 79 24.28 -2.28 8.80
N LEU A 80 24.31 -1.02 8.39
CA LEU A 80 25.31 -0.54 7.44
C LEU A 80 26.55 -0.08 8.19
N GLU A 81 27.56 -0.93 8.27
CA GLU A 81 28.80 -0.59 8.99
C GLU A 81 29.66 0.37 8.18
N GLY A 82 30.23 1.37 8.85
CA GLY A 82 31.13 2.36 8.24
C GLY A 82 30.47 3.67 7.85
N ILE A 83 29.14 3.73 7.88
CA ILE A 83 28.35 4.95 7.66
C ILE A 83 27.36 5.16 8.80
N THR A 84 27.10 6.43 9.12
CA THR A 84 26.13 6.85 10.14
C THR A 84 25.29 8.01 9.61
N ALA A 85 24.17 8.28 10.24
CA ALA A 85 23.35 9.45 9.97
C ALA A 85 23.45 10.44 11.13
N VAL A 86 23.41 11.74 10.85
CA VAL A 86 23.35 12.78 11.88
C VAL A 86 21.91 13.22 12.07
N ASN A 87 21.37 13.04 13.27
CA ASN A 87 20.04 13.52 13.61
C ASN A 87 20.01 15.06 13.49
N PRO A 88 19.13 15.64 12.66
CA PRO A 88 19.11 17.08 12.42
C PRO A 88 18.70 17.90 13.64
N ALA A 89 18.00 17.30 14.61
CA ALA A 89 17.56 17.97 15.84
C ALA A 89 18.61 17.90 16.96
N THR A 90 19.12 16.69 17.26
CA THR A 90 20.07 16.48 18.39
C THR A 90 21.52 16.63 18.00
N LYS A 91 21.85 16.59 16.69
CA LYS A 91 23.21 16.55 16.14
C LYS A 91 24.01 15.29 16.51
N GLU A 92 23.38 14.31 17.10
CA GLU A 92 23.97 13.01 17.41
C GLU A 92 24.13 12.15 16.16
N GLU A 93 25.24 11.41 16.12
CA GLU A 93 25.41 10.35 15.11
C GLU A 93 24.60 9.11 15.52
N ILE A 94 23.79 8.62 14.60
CA ILE A 94 22.94 7.46 14.79
C ILE A 94 23.20 6.41 13.71
N PRO A 95 23.10 5.10 14.02
CA PRO A 95 23.35 4.05 13.06
C PRO A 95 22.30 4.01 11.96
N ILE A 96 22.69 3.45 10.81
CA ILE A 96 21.81 3.19 9.67
C ILE A 96 21.63 1.68 9.51
N TYR A 97 20.41 1.24 9.31
CA TYR A 97 20.01 -0.15 9.04
C TYR A 97 19.30 -0.26 7.71
N ILE A 98 19.28 -1.44 7.10
CA ILE A 98 18.31 -1.84 6.09
C ILE A 98 17.36 -2.85 6.71
N ALA A 99 16.07 -2.77 6.39
CA ALA A 99 15.08 -3.70 6.92
C ALA A 99 13.95 -3.95 5.92
N ASP A 100 13.39 -5.16 5.94
CA ASP A 100 12.35 -5.58 5.00
C ASP A 100 10.98 -4.96 5.28
N TYR A 101 10.74 -4.40 6.47
CA TYR A 101 9.47 -3.72 6.79
C TYR A 101 9.38 -2.28 6.22
N VAL A 102 10.50 -1.70 5.77
CA VAL A 102 10.52 -0.41 5.06
C VAL A 102 10.42 -0.69 3.57
N LEU A 103 9.44 -0.06 2.92
CA LEU A 103 9.16 -0.26 1.49
C LEU A 103 9.72 0.91 0.67
N GLY A 104 10.44 0.62 -0.41
CA GLY A 104 10.97 1.63 -1.31
C GLY A 104 9.88 2.37 -2.11
N SER A 105 8.71 1.75 -2.27
CA SER A 105 7.54 2.34 -2.92
C SER A 105 6.79 3.37 -2.07
N TYR A 106 7.13 3.50 -0.78
CA TYR A 106 6.45 4.42 0.14
C TYR A 106 7.40 5.51 0.64
N GLY A 107 6.99 6.77 0.46
CA GLY A 107 7.78 7.93 0.85
C GLY A 107 9.10 8.00 0.07
N THR A 108 10.18 8.18 0.78
CA THR A 108 11.54 8.24 0.22
C THR A 108 12.26 6.87 0.26
N GLY A 109 11.61 5.82 0.76
CA GLY A 109 12.27 4.55 1.04
C GLY A 109 13.22 4.60 2.24
N ALA A 110 13.17 5.68 3.02
CA ALA A 110 13.96 5.89 4.23
C ALA A 110 13.06 6.41 5.36
N VAL A 111 13.23 5.89 6.56
CA VAL A 111 12.48 6.32 7.74
C VAL A 111 13.42 6.64 8.90
N MET A 112 13.10 7.65 9.68
CA MET A 112 13.69 7.83 11.00
C MET A 112 12.99 6.88 11.97
N ALA A 113 13.74 6.15 12.74
CA ALA A 113 13.21 5.21 13.70
C ALA A 113 13.16 5.81 15.11
N VAL A 114 11.99 5.67 15.73
CA VAL A 114 11.66 6.24 17.03
C VAL A 114 11.06 5.18 17.97
N PRO A 115 11.85 4.24 18.49
CA PRO A 115 11.36 3.08 19.25
C PRO A 115 10.45 3.42 20.43
N ALA A 116 10.61 4.59 21.02
CA ALA A 116 9.73 5.04 22.10
C ALA A 116 8.33 5.49 21.59
N HIS A 117 8.15 5.69 20.26
CA HIS A 117 6.93 6.28 19.67
C HIS A 117 6.39 5.55 18.45
N ASP A 118 7.01 4.45 18.02
CA ASP A 118 6.52 3.55 16.96
C ASP A 118 6.76 2.10 17.36
N GLU A 119 5.71 1.28 17.33
CA GLU A 119 5.79 -0.11 17.76
C GLU A 119 6.60 -0.99 16.82
N ARG A 120 6.65 -0.67 15.53
CA ARG A 120 7.47 -1.42 14.55
C ARG A 120 8.95 -1.17 14.78
N ASP A 121 9.30 0.09 15.07
CA ASP A 121 10.66 0.48 15.41
C ASP A 121 11.08 -0.15 16.74
N LEU A 122 10.20 -0.14 17.75
CA LEU A 122 10.44 -0.81 19.03
C LEU A 122 10.70 -2.31 18.83
N GLN A 123 9.83 -2.97 18.05
CA GLN A 123 9.99 -4.39 17.76
C GLN A 123 11.30 -4.68 17.02
N PHE A 124 11.67 -3.86 16.02
CA PHE A 124 12.93 -3.99 15.30
C PHE A 124 14.13 -3.81 16.24
N MET A 125 14.09 -2.79 17.08
CA MET A 125 15.13 -2.58 18.09
C MET A 125 15.30 -3.80 19.00
N GLN A 126 14.20 -4.35 19.53
CA GLN A 126 14.23 -5.48 20.46
C GLN A 126 14.70 -6.78 19.78
N THR A 127 14.28 -7.04 18.54
CA THR A 127 14.55 -8.31 17.85
C THR A 127 15.89 -8.30 17.10
N VAL A 128 16.26 -7.21 16.46
CA VAL A 128 17.48 -7.10 15.64
C VAL A 128 18.60 -6.44 16.40
N ILE A 129 18.43 -5.18 16.82
CA ILE A 129 19.52 -4.39 17.36
C ILE A 129 20.03 -4.95 18.69
N VAL A 130 19.14 -5.29 19.62
CA VAL A 130 19.50 -5.86 20.91
C VAL A 130 20.20 -7.22 20.77
N SER A 131 19.73 -8.03 19.82
CA SER A 131 20.33 -9.34 19.53
C SER A 131 21.74 -9.23 18.96
N GLU A 132 21.98 -8.27 18.04
CA GLU A 132 23.29 -8.05 17.43
C GLU A 132 24.29 -7.41 18.40
N THR A 133 23.85 -6.40 19.14
CA THR A 133 24.74 -5.61 20.00
C THR A 133 24.94 -6.22 21.38
N LYS A 134 24.09 -7.17 21.79
CA LYS A 134 24.07 -7.76 23.14
C LYS A 134 23.96 -6.71 24.26
N THR A 135 23.29 -5.57 23.95
CA THR A 135 23.05 -4.48 24.89
C THR A 135 21.62 -4.51 25.40
N SER A 136 21.32 -3.75 26.46
CA SER A 136 19.94 -3.61 26.96
C SER A 136 19.02 -2.86 25.99
N GLY A 137 19.56 -2.19 24.97
CA GLY A 137 18.80 -1.36 24.03
C GLY A 137 18.32 -0.02 24.61
N GLU A 138 18.57 0.27 25.90
CA GLU A 138 18.08 1.47 26.57
C GLU A 138 18.48 2.77 25.87
N HIS A 139 19.67 2.85 25.31
CA HIS A 139 20.14 4.04 24.58
C HIS A 139 19.43 4.28 23.26
N PHE A 140 18.73 3.29 22.70
CA PHE A 140 17.87 3.44 21.52
C PHE A 140 16.44 3.85 21.89
N PHE A 141 16.06 3.78 23.16
CA PHE A 141 14.71 4.12 23.63
C PHE A 141 14.72 5.53 24.24
N LYS A 142 14.44 6.55 23.42
CA LYS A 142 14.36 7.96 23.85
C LYS A 142 12.92 8.45 23.87
N LEU A 143 12.33 8.53 25.05
CA LEU A 143 10.98 9.07 25.22
C LEU A 143 11.02 10.59 25.11
N VAL A 144 10.32 11.15 24.12
CA VAL A 144 10.25 12.60 23.87
C VAL A 144 8.83 13.17 23.93
N ILE A 145 7.83 12.33 24.18
CA ILE A 145 6.46 12.75 24.45
C ILE A 145 5.99 12.09 25.75
N GLU A 146 5.56 12.91 26.70
CA GLU A 146 5.03 12.42 27.97
C GLU A 146 3.66 11.79 27.75
N PRO A 147 3.47 10.51 28.16
CA PRO A 147 2.15 9.88 28.11
C PRO A 147 1.15 10.64 28.97
N GLN A 148 0.07 11.14 28.38
CA GLN A 148 -1.01 11.80 29.10
C GLN A 148 -2.14 10.83 29.42
N LYS A 149 -2.65 10.91 30.65
CA LYS A 149 -3.93 10.29 31.02
C LYS A 149 -5.04 11.09 30.33
N ASN A 150 -5.73 10.49 29.36
CA ASN A 150 -6.91 11.12 28.80
C ASN A 150 -7.92 11.40 29.91
N ASN A 151 -8.40 12.62 30.00
CA ASN A 151 -9.47 12.99 30.91
C ASN A 151 -10.73 12.16 30.60
N GLY A 152 -10.97 11.10 31.41
CA GLY A 152 -12.20 10.31 31.36
C GLY A 152 -12.05 8.84 30.97
N THR A 153 -10.95 8.40 30.38
CA THR A 153 -10.60 6.98 30.30
C THR A 153 -9.29 6.76 31.02
N SER A 154 -9.29 6.01 32.10
CA SER A 154 -8.10 5.40 32.66
C SER A 154 -7.27 4.86 31.49
N LEU A 155 -6.00 5.24 31.39
CA LEU A 155 -5.04 4.47 30.59
C LEU A 155 -5.18 3.06 31.12
N ALA A 156 -5.79 2.21 30.31
CA ALA A 156 -6.39 1.00 30.79
C ALA A 156 -5.29 0.12 31.38
N TYR A 157 -5.54 -0.39 32.53
CA TYR A 157 -4.90 -1.59 32.96
C TYR A 157 -5.24 -2.65 31.91
N GLU A 158 -4.36 -2.90 30.98
CA GLU A 158 -4.50 -4.03 30.07
C GLU A 158 -4.14 -5.29 30.82
N THR A 159 -4.97 -6.32 30.66
CA THR A 159 -4.67 -7.63 31.24
C THR A 159 -3.77 -8.38 30.25
N ILE A 160 -2.47 -8.31 30.46
CA ILE A 160 -1.51 -9.15 29.71
C ILE A 160 -1.30 -10.45 30.50
N ASN A 161 -1.66 -11.58 29.94
CA ASN A 161 -1.56 -12.92 30.56
C ASN A 161 -2.24 -12.97 31.94
N GLY A 162 -3.38 -12.33 32.15
CA GLY A 162 -4.13 -12.33 33.40
C GLY A 162 -3.60 -11.39 34.49
N LYS A 163 -2.56 -10.58 34.21
CA LYS A 163 -2.02 -9.56 35.12
C LYS A 163 -2.39 -8.15 34.65
N VAL A 164 -2.90 -7.35 35.56
CA VAL A 164 -3.16 -5.91 35.35
C VAL A 164 -1.81 -5.19 35.33
N VAL A 165 -1.48 -4.51 34.22
CA VAL A 165 -0.19 -3.82 34.01
C VAL A 165 -0.47 -2.33 33.83
N ASP A 166 0.34 -1.48 34.49
CA ASP A 166 0.30 -0.03 34.27
C ASP A 166 1.03 0.28 32.94
N GLU A 167 0.25 0.72 31.94
CA GLU A 167 0.76 1.01 30.60
C GLU A 167 1.85 2.09 30.61
N ILE A 168 1.75 3.10 31.47
CA ILE A 168 2.76 4.17 31.61
C ILE A 168 4.09 3.59 32.12
N GLU A 169 4.03 2.67 33.10
CA GLU A 169 5.23 2.00 33.58
C GLU A 169 5.90 1.15 32.50
N GLU A 170 5.14 0.43 31.70
CA GLU A 170 5.67 -0.37 30.61
C GLU A 170 6.31 0.48 29.50
N ILE A 171 5.70 1.64 29.19
CA ILE A 171 6.29 2.62 28.28
C ILE A 171 7.60 3.17 28.86
N LYS A 172 7.61 3.60 30.13
CA LYS A 172 8.82 4.11 30.79
C LYS A 172 9.95 3.07 30.87
N LYS A 173 9.59 1.79 30.96
CA LYS A 173 10.55 0.67 30.97
C LYS A 173 11.01 0.26 29.56
N GLY A 174 10.58 0.95 28.51
CA GLY A 174 10.93 0.64 27.12
C GLY A 174 10.35 -0.67 26.58
N ARG A 175 9.25 -1.16 27.17
CA ARG A 175 8.58 -2.38 26.74
C ARG A 175 7.43 -2.13 25.77
N ARG A 176 6.90 -0.91 25.75
CA ARG A 176 5.85 -0.45 24.84
C ARG A 176 6.21 0.93 24.27
N ALA A 177 5.77 1.19 23.03
CA ALA A 177 5.88 2.50 22.42
C ALA A 177 4.67 3.37 22.80
N TYR A 178 4.88 4.67 22.99
CA TYR A 178 3.79 5.64 23.15
C TYR A 178 3.49 6.33 21.81
N THR A 179 2.41 5.97 21.18
CA THR A 179 2.01 6.49 19.86
C THR A 179 1.09 7.72 19.93
N GLY A 180 0.66 8.12 21.14
CA GLY A 180 -0.25 9.25 21.38
C GLY A 180 0.41 10.61 21.25
N GLN A 181 -0.43 11.64 21.44
CA GLN A 181 -0.02 13.04 21.59
C GLN A 181 0.21 13.35 23.06
N GLY A 182 1.01 14.39 23.37
CA GLY A 182 1.28 14.77 24.74
C GLY A 182 2.19 15.98 24.84
N ILE A 183 2.80 16.15 25.99
CA ILE A 183 3.78 17.22 26.24
C ILE A 183 5.17 16.74 25.84
N LEU A 184 5.89 17.56 25.10
CA LEU A 184 7.25 17.27 24.66
C LEU A 184 8.23 17.25 25.82
N LEU A 185 9.06 16.20 25.86
CA LEU A 185 10.18 16.00 26.77
C LEU A 185 11.48 15.95 25.96
N ASN A 186 12.60 16.31 26.54
CA ASN A 186 13.93 16.14 25.93
C ASN A 186 14.03 16.63 24.47
N SER A 187 13.25 17.67 24.12
CA SER A 187 13.08 18.17 22.75
C SER A 187 13.65 19.59 22.58
N GLY A 188 14.78 19.89 23.23
CA GLY A 188 15.41 21.20 23.15
C GLY A 188 14.47 22.34 23.55
N GLU A 189 14.40 23.37 22.72
CA GLU A 189 13.50 24.54 22.90
C GLU A 189 12.00 24.21 22.86
N PHE A 190 11.63 23.06 22.32
CA PHE A 190 10.24 22.61 22.24
C PHE A 190 9.77 21.86 23.49
N THR A 191 10.66 21.58 24.45
CA THR A 191 10.33 20.89 25.71
C THR A 191 9.25 21.65 26.46
N ARG A 192 8.24 20.92 26.98
CA ARG A 192 7.02 21.40 27.65
C ARG A 192 5.94 21.99 26.74
N ARG A 193 6.13 22.02 25.41
CA ARG A 193 5.07 22.38 24.47
C ARG A 193 4.19 21.16 24.16
N ASN A 194 2.97 21.39 23.69
CA ASN A 194 2.12 20.33 23.15
C ASN A 194 2.73 19.80 21.83
N SER A 195 2.78 18.49 21.67
CA SER A 195 3.46 17.84 20.54
C SER A 195 2.79 18.18 19.18
N GLU A 196 1.47 18.27 19.14
CA GLU A 196 0.74 18.58 17.90
C GLU A 196 0.90 20.07 17.52
N GLU A 197 0.86 20.97 18.50
CA GLU A 197 1.07 22.40 18.28
C GLU A 197 2.51 22.73 17.83
N ALA A 198 3.50 22.07 18.43
CA ALA A 198 4.92 22.28 18.12
C ALA A 198 5.36 21.63 16.81
N LYS A 199 4.61 20.71 16.27
CA LYS A 199 4.94 19.83 15.14
C LYS A 199 5.56 20.56 13.95
N TRP A 200 4.96 21.65 13.51
CA TRP A 200 5.40 22.38 12.33
C TRP A 200 6.58 23.33 12.61
N ASP A 201 6.66 23.86 13.82
CA ASP A 201 7.83 24.62 14.24
C ASP A 201 9.06 23.73 14.30
N MET A 202 8.92 22.49 14.80
CA MET A 202 9.98 21.49 14.79
C MET A 202 10.40 21.10 13.37
N VAL A 203 9.47 20.95 12.43
CA VAL A 203 9.80 20.73 11.01
C VAL A 203 10.67 21.87 10.48
N THR A 204 10.28 23.12 10.74
CA THR A 204 11.04 24.30 10.30
C THR A 204 12.43 24.34 10.93
N ALA A 205 12.54 24.07 12.24
CA ALA A 205 13.81 24.10 12.98
C ALA A 205 14.84 23.07 12.46
N VAL A 206 14.37 21.94 11.94
CA VAL A 206 15.26 20.90 11.36
C VAL A 206 15.45 21.05 9.84
N GLY A 207 14.97 22.14 9.24
CA GLY A 207 15.06 22.36 7.79
C GLY A 207 14.20 21.40 6.95
N GLY A 208 13.10 20.93 7.52
CA GLY A 208 12.14 20.08 6.85
C GLY A 208 11.07 20.88 6.12
N GLU A 209 10.28 20.19 5.30
CA GLU A 209 9.19 20.77 4.51
C GLU A 209 7.91 19.98 4.71
N ARG A 210 6.76 20.65 4.51
CA ARG A 210 5.46 19.98 4.43
C ARG A 210 5.35 19.25 3.10
N ALA A 211 5.03 17.96 3.16
CA ALA A 211 4.76 17.15 1.99
C ALA A 211 3.42 16.42 2.15
N THR A 212 2.77 16.17 1.05
CA THR A 212 1.57 15.31 0.99
C THR A 212 1.95 14.00 0.34
N GLN A 213 1.76 12.90 1.07
CA GLN A 213 1.97 11.56 0.55
C GLN A 213 0.61 10.84 0.52
N TYR A 214 0.29 10.28 -0.62
CA TYR A 214 -0.92 9.48 -0.73
C TYR A 214 -0.68 8.09 -0.15
N ARG A 215 -1.60 7.61 0.69
CA ARG A 215 -1.58 6.23 1.21
C ARG A 215 -2.11 5.22 0.19
N LEU A 216 -2.80 5.71 -0.82
CA LEU A 216 -3.31 4.88 -1.90
C LEU A 216 -2.12 4.42 -2.74
N ARG A 217 -2.00 3.11 -2.92
CA ARG A 217 -1.02 2.51 -3.83
C ARG A 217 -1.52 2.64 -5.26
N ASP A 218 -0.59 2.63 -6.21
CA ASP A 218 -0.92 2.54 -7.61
C ASP A 218 -1.78 1.30 -7.87
N TRP A 219 -2.80 1.47 -8.69
CA TRP A 219 -3.68 0.36 -9.02
C TRP A 219 -3.06 -0.52 -10.08
N LEU A 220 -3.27 -1.81 -9.94
CA LEU A 220 -2.98 -2.74 -11.02
C LEU A 220 -4.04 -2.55 -12.11
N VAL A 221 -3.60 -2.14 -13.29
CA VAL A 221 -4.48 -1.99 -14.47
C VAL A 221 -4.69 -3.34 -15.13
N SER A 222 -3.70 -4.23 -15.05
CA SER A 222 -3.70 -5.54 -15.70
C SER A 222 -3.51 -6.70 -14.72
N ARG A 223 -3.92 -7.89 -15.13
CA ARG A 223 -3.76 -9.13 -14.35
C ARG A 223 -3.45 -10.32 -15.24
N GLN A 224 -2.67 -11.26 -14.71
CA GLN A 224 -2.36 -12.56 -15.29
C GLN A 224 -3.55 -13.52 -15.15
N ARG A 225 -4.70 -13.15 -15.73
CA ARG A 225 -5.96 -13.92 -15.68
C ARG A 225 -6.58 -13.96 -17.07
N TYR A 226 -7.37 -14.99 -17.31
CA TYR A 226 -8.15 -15.09 -18.55
C TYR A 226 -9.36 -14.15 -18.53
N TRP A 227 -10.09 -14.09 -17.41
CA TRP A 227 -11.31 -13.31 -17.29
C TRP A 227 -10.99 -11.82 -17.12
N GLY A 228 -11.28 -11.06 -18.16
CA GLY A 228 -11.10 -9.63 -18.26
C GLY A 228 -11.05 -9.21 -19.72
N CYS A 229 -11.13 -7.89 -19.99
CA CYS A 229 -10.98 -7.36 -21.33
C CYS A 229 -9.51 -7.55 -21.79
N PRO A 230 -9.25 -8.13 -22.95
CA PRO A 230 -7.89 -8.24 -23.47
C PRO A 230 -7.34 -6.86 -23.80
N ILE A 231 -6.08 -6.64 -23.46
CA ILE A 231 -5.41 -5.35 -23.67
C ILE A 231 -4.93 -5.29 -25.13
N PRO A 232 -5.37 -4.30 -25.93
CA PRO A 232 -5.05 -4.24 -27.36
C PRO A 232 -3.64 -3.66 -27.61
N ILE A 233 -2.63 -4.33 -27.08
CA ILE A 233 -1.21 -3.98 -27.22
C ILE A 233 -0.43 -5.19 -27.73
N VAL A 234 0.54 -4.93 -28.59
CA VAL A 234 1.54 -5.89 -29.06
C VAL A 234 2.93 -5.31 -28.87
N TYR A 235 3.92 -6.19 -28.74
CA TYR A 235 5.33 -5.80 -28.59
C TYR A 235 6.11 -6.20 -29.83
N ASP A 236 6.93 -5.29 -30.32
CA ASP A 236 7.86 -5.57 -31.43
C ASP A 236 9.02 -6.47 -30.97
N PRO A 237 9.88 -6.93 -31.90
CA PRO A 237 11.03 -7.80 -31.57
C PRO A 237 11.99 -7.17 -30.56
N GLU A 238 12.04 -5.84 -30.46
CA GLU A 238 12.84 -5.09 -29.49
C GLU A 238 12.14 -4.94 -28.13
N GLY A 239 10.88 -5.41 -27.99
CA GLY A 239 10.07 -5.34 -26.78
C GLY A 239 9.36 -4.01 -26.55
N LYS A 240 9.26 -3.15 -27.55
CA LYS A 240 8.56 -1.87 -27.48
C LYS A 240 7.05 -2.06 -27.68
N PRO A 241 6.18 -1.48 -26.83
CA PRO A 241 4.73 -1.61 -26.96
C PRO A 241 4.16 -0.77 -28.10
N HIS A 242 3.20 -1.34 -28.82
CA HIS A 242 2.43 -0.69 -29.87
C HIS A 242 0.95 -0.99 -29.71
N ALA A 243 0.09 0.01 -29.91
CA ALA A 243 -1.34 -0.18 -29.91
C ALA A 243 -1.78 -0.97 -31.16
N ILE A 244 -2.73 -1.88 -30.99
CA ILE A 244 -3.38 -2.57 -32.11
C ILE A 244 -4.23 -1.54 -32.88
N PRO A 245 -4.09 -1.44 -34.23
CA PRO A 245 -4.86 -0.53 -35.04
C PRO A 245 -6.37 -0.73 -34.89
N ALA A 246 -7.15 0.38 -34.99
CA ALA A 246 -8.58 0.39 -34.71
C ALA A 246 -9.39 -0.56 -35.62
N GLU A 247 -8.92 -0.81 -36.83
CA GLU A 247 -9.54 -1.74 -37.80
C GLU A 247 -9.48 -3.21 -37.36
N HIS A 248 -8.65 -3.54 -36.35
CA HIS A 248 -8.54 -4.89 -35.78
C HIS A 248 -9.29 -5.02 -34.45
N LEU A 249 -10.03 -4.00 -34.05
CA LEU A 249 -10.89 -4.05 -32.86
C LEU A 249 -12.29 -4.52 -33.24
N PRO A 250 -13.00 -5.23 -32.34
CA PRO A 250 -12.61 -5.58 -30.98
C PRO A 250 -11.53 -6.67 -30.92
N TRP A 251 -10.55 -6.51 -30.02
CA TRP A 251 -9.52 -7.50 -29.75
C TRP A 251 -10.10 -8.58 -28.85
N LEU A 252 -10.36 -9.78 -29.40
CA LEU A 252 -11.09 -10.84 -28.72
C LEU A 252 -10.16 -11.76 -27.94
N LEU A 253 -10.67 -12.30 -26.82
CA LEU A 253 -9.99 -13.37 -26.09
C LEU A 253 -9.88 -14.62 -26.97
N PRO A 254 -8.72 -15.32 -26.92
CA PRO A 254 -8.57 -16.61 -27.59
C PRO A 254 -9.35 -17.71 -26.86
N THR A 255 -9.73 -18.77 -27.57
CA THR A 255 -10.52 -19.87 -27.02
C THR A 255 -9.69 -21.13 -26.71
N ASP A 256 -8.42 -21.19 -27.14
CA ASP A 256 -7.49 -22.32 -27.01
C ASP A 256 -6.59 -22.25 -25.78
N VAL A 257 -7.06 -21.65 -24.69
CA VAL A 257 -6.26 -21.39 -23.48
C VAL A 257 -6.23 -22.59 -22.54
N ASP A 258 -5.06 -22.93 -22.00
CA ASP A 258 -4.91 -23.87 -20.89
C ASP A 258 -5.02 -23.13 -19.55
N PHE A 259 -5.99 -23.53 -18.72
CA PHE A 259 -6.27 -22.92 -17.41
C PHE A 259 -5.47 -23.52 -16.25
N LYS A 260 -4.52 -24.42 -16.52
CA LYS A 260 -3.65 -24.97 -15.45
C LYS A 260 -2.79 -23.88 -14.84
N PRO A 261 -2.67 -23.84 -13.50
CA PRO A 261 -1.83 -22.85 -12.84
C PRO A 261 -0.34 -23.13 -13.08
N THR A 262 0.23 -22.43 -14.05
CA THR A 262 1.66 -22.58 -14.44
C THR A 262 2.54 -21.45 -13.90
N GLY A 263 1.96 -20.48 -13.17
CA GLY A 263 2.64 -19.25 -12.77
C GLY A 263 2.83 -18.23 -13.88
N LYS A 264 2.26 -18.49 -15.08
CA LYS A 264 2.26 -17.58 -16.23
C LYS A 264 0.83 -17.12 -16.54
N ALA A 265 0.69 -15.99 -17.25
CA ALA A 265 -0.60 -15.55 -17.75
C ALA A 265 -1.23 -16.63 -18.64
N PRO A 266 -2.51 -16.98 -18.43
CA PRO A 266 -3.17 -18.04 -19.22
C PRO A 266 -3.13 -17.80 -20.73
N LEU A 267 -3.24 -16.53 -21.18
CA LEU A 267 -3.19 -16.18 -22.60
C LEU A 267 -1.85 -16.53 -23.25
N ALA A 268 -0.77 -16.64 -22.48
CA ALA A 268 0.54 -17.04 -23.00
C ALA A 268 0.57 -18.49 -23.53
N SER A 269 -0.40 -19.31 -23.14
CA SER A 269 -0.56 -20.68 -23.67
C SER A 269 -1.23 -20.72 -25.04
N SER A 270 -1.98 -19.67 -25.44
CA SER A 270 -2.75 -19.64 -26.68
C SER A 270 -1.88 -19.60 -27.91
N GLN A 271 -2.07 -20.54 -28.81
CA GLN A 271 -1.46 -20.54 -30.12
C GLN A 271 -2.26 -19.64 -31.10
N GLU A 272 -3.57 -19.63 -30.99
CA GLU A 272 -4.47 -18.75 -31.76
C GLU A 272 -4.04 -17.27 -31.64
N LEU A 273 -3.78 -16.81 -30.41
CA LEU A 273 -3.40 -15.41 -30.16
C LEU A 273 -2.05 -15.08 -30.79
N LYS A 274 -1.06 -15.98 -30.69
CA LYS A 274 0.27 -15.82 -31.28
C LYS A 274 0.22 -15.77 -32.80
N GLU A 275 -0.51 -16.70 -33.41
CA GLU A 275 -0.71 -16.75 -34.87
C GLU A 275 -1.43 -15.50 -35.39
N ARG A 276 -2.44 -15.01 -34.65
CA ARG A 276 -3.13 -13.77 -34.97
C ARG A 276 -2.17 -12.59 -35.02
N VAL A 277 -1.29 -12.47 -34.03
CA VAL A 277 -0.30 -11.40 -33.96
C VAL A 277 0.74 -11.54 -35.07
N THR A 278 1.30 -12.74 -35.27
CA THR A 278 2.24 -12.98 -36.35
C THR A 278 1.67 -12.67 -37.74
N LYS A 279 0.39 -13.02 -37.97
CA LYS A 279 -0.30 -12.70 -39.22
C LYS A 279 -0.47 -11.21 -39.48
N LEU A 280 -0.72 -10.42 -38.42
CA LEU A 280 -1.01 -8.99 -38.54
C LEU A 280 0.26 -8.12 -38.53
N PHE A 281 1.27 -8.50 -37.75
CA PHE A 281 2.45 -7.67 -37.48
C PHE A 281 3.76 -8.27 -37.95
N GLY A 282 3.81 -9.57 -38.21
CA GLY A 282 5.00 -10.29 -38.66
C GLY A 282 5.68 -11.15 -37.60
N GLU A 283 6.75 -11.82 -37.97
CA GLU A 283 7.53 -12.68 -37.09
C GLU A 283 8.23 -11.87 -35.99
N GLY A 284 8.32 -12.45 -34.78
CA GLY A 284 8.97 -11.85 -33.63
C GLY A 284 8.08 -10.91 -32.79
N TRP A 285 6.93 -10.52 -33.32
CA TRP A 285 5.95 -9.75 -32.54
C TRP A 285 5.22 -10.63 -31.53
N THR A 286 4.94 -10.09 -30.34
CA THR A 286 4.24 -10.80 -29.25
C THR A 286 3.05 -10.01 -28.76
N PRO A 287 1.92 -10.65 -28.41
CA PRO A 287 0.76 -9.97 -27.80
C PRO A 287 1.02 -9.64 -26.33
N GLU A 288 0.28 -8.67 -25.83
CA GLU A 288 0.06 -8.57 -24.38
C GLU A 288 -0.74 -9.80 -23.91
N TYR A 289 -0.27 -10.44 -22.86
CA TYR A 289 -0.87 -11.65 -22.30
C TYR A 289 -1.74 -11.39 -21.07
N ASP A 290 -1.65 -10.20 -20.49
CA ASP A 290 -2.53 -9.80 -19.40
C ASP A 290 -3.91 -9.37 -19.92
N THR A 291 -4.91 -9.46 -19.07
CA THR A 291 -6.21 -8.83 -19.28
C THR A 291 -6.36 -7.63 -18.34
N LEU A 292 -7.26 -6.70 -18.64
CA LEU A 292 -7.59 -5.63 -17.72
C LEU A 292 -8.14 -6.19 -16.40
N ASP A 293 -7.82 -5.51 -15.30
CA ASP A 293 -8.42 -5.81 -14.00
C ASP A 293 -9.93 -5.67 -14.08
N THR A 294 -10.67 -6.58 -13.46
CA THR A 294 -12.13 -6.58 -13.47
C THR A 294 -12.76 -5.30 -12.92
N PHE A 295 -12.05 -4.59 -12.02
CA PHE A 295 -12.52 -3.28 -11.54
C PHE A 295 -12.32 -2.17 -12.56
N VAL A 296 -11.38 -2.29 -13.48
CA VAL A 296 -11.27 -1.38 -14.63
C VAL A 296 -12.46 -1.60 -15.55
N ASP A 297 -12.76 -2.85 -15.91
CA ASP A 297 -13.92 -3.19 -16.75
C ASP A 297 -15.24 -2.73 -16.13
N SER A 298 -15.44 -2.94 -14.84
CA SER A 298 -16.67 -2.56 -14.15
C SER A 298 -16.78 -1.06 -13.83
N SER A 299 -15.75 -0.26 -14.12
CA SER A 299 -15.73 1.17 -13.77
C SER A 299 -16.64 2.05 -14.61
N TRP A 300 -17.10 1.58 -15.77
CA TRP A 300 -17.83 2.40 -16.74
C TRP A 300 -19.11 1.76 -17.30
N TYR A 301 -19.50 0.54 -16.86
CA TYR A 301 -20.65 -0.20 -17.40
C TYR A 301 -21.94 0.61 -17.36
N PHE A 302 -22.16 1.45 -16.33
CA PHE A 302 -23.34 2.30 -16.17
C PHE A 302 -23.42 3.40 -17.24
N LEU A 303 -22.31 3.83 -17.82
CA LEU A 303 -22.29 4.72 -18.98
C LEU A 303 -22.78 3.98 -20.21
N ARG A 304 -22.30 2.76 -20.43
CA ARG A 304 -22.70 1.91 -21.56
C ARG A 304 -24.17 1.52 -21.52
N TYR A 305 -24.76 1.37 -20.33
CA TYR A 305 -26.17 1.06 -20.16
C TYR A 305 -27.12 2.11 -20.75
N LEU A 306 -26.67 3.36 -20.83
CA LEU A 306 -27.46 4.44 -21.39
C LEU A 306 -27.65 4.31 -22.90
N ASP A 307 -26.67 3.70 -23.59
CA ASP A 307 -26.67 3.59 -25.05
C ASP A 307 -25.96 2.29 -25.51
N PRO A 308 -26.56 1.12 -25.22
CA PRO A 308 -25.89 -0.18 -25.39
C PRO A 308 -25.69 -0.59 -26.85
N GLN A 309 -26.43 0.02 -27.79
CA GLN A 309 -26.37 -0.31 -29.21
C GLN A 309 -25.45 0.61 -30.01
N ASN A 310 -24.83 1.61 -29.40
CA ASN A 310 -23.97 2.57 -30.08
C ASN A 310 -22.65 1.90 -30.53
N ALA A 311 -22.43 1.86 -31.84
CA ALA A 311 -21.23 1.28 -32.44
C ALA A 311 -20.06 2.26 -32.59
N HIS A 312 -20.28 3.55 -32.37
CA HIS A 312 -19.32 4.61 -32.67
C HIS A 312 -18.67 5.22 -31.42
N GLN A 313 -19.39 5.21 -30.30
CA GLN A 313 -18.91 5.76 -29.03
C GLN A 313 -19.45 4.94 -27.85
N PHE A 314 -18.82 5.11 -26.67
CA PHE A 314 -19.21 4.31 -25.50
C PHE A 314 -20.62 4.68 -24.95
N SER A 315 -21.09 5.91 -25.20
CA SER A 315 -22.45 6.35 -24.89
C SER A 315 -22.73 7.70 -25.57
N ASP A 316 -23.98 7.99 -25.89
CA ASP A 316 -24.41 9.27 -26.44
C ASP A 316 -24.32 10.40 -25.40
N ALA A 317 -23.79 11.57 -25.81
CA ALA A 317 -23.54 12.69 -24.92
C ALA A 317 -24.83 13.29 -24.31
N GLU A 318 -25.92 13.33 -25.07
CA GLU A 318 -27.19 13.89 -24.59
C GLU A 318 -27.89 12.92 -23.62
N LEU A 319 -27.76 11.61 -23.86
CA LEU A 319 -28.23 10.59 -22.90
C LEU A 319 -27.43 10.68 -21.58
N MET A 320 -26.11 10.87 -21.65
CA MET A 320 -25.28 11.06 -20.45
C MET A 320 -25.71 12.33 -19.68
N LYS A 321 -25.91 13.47 -20.33
CA LYS A 321 -26.37 14.70 -19.68
C LYS A 321 -27.73 14.53 -18.99
N LYS A 322 -28.61 13.71 -19.57
CA LYS A 322 -29.96 13.47 -19.05
C LYS A 322 -29.98 12.55 -17.85
N TRP A 323 -29.11 11.51 -17.81
CA TRP A 323 -29.22 10.42 -16.87
C TRP A 323 -28.13 10.39 -15.79
N LEU A 324 -27.03 11.16 -15.93
CA LEU A 324 -25.96 11.22 -14.95
C LEU A 324 -26.09 12.46 -14.07
N PRO A 325 -25.61 12.40 -12.81
CA PRO A 325 -25.11 11.20 -12.14
C PRO A 325 -26.21 10.18 -11.81
N VAL A 326 -25.86 8.91 -11.61
CA VAL A 326 -26.78 7.87 -11.12
C VAL A 326 -27.33 8.30 -9.76
N ASN A 327 -28.65 8.34 -9.60
CA ASN A 327 -29.31 8.90 -8.42
C ASN A 327 -28.91 8.19 -7.11
N ARG A 328 -28.94 6.87 -7.10
CA ARG A 328 -28.57 6.06 -5.93
C ARG A 328 -27.84 4.80 -6.36
N TYR A 329 -26.68 4.55 -5.75
CA TYR A 329 -25.86 3.38 -6.00
C TYR A 329 -25.75 2.52 -4.74
N SER A 330 -26.31 1.30 -4.79
CA SER A 330 -26.45 0.41 -3.65
C SER A 330 -25.56 -0.82 -3.78
N GLY A 331 -24.93 -1.25 -2.69
CA GLY A 331 -24.10 -2.45 -2.64
C GLY A 331 -23.41 -2.65 -1.31
N GLY A 332 -22.58 -3.69 -1.21
CA GLY A 332 -21.79 -3.98 0.00
C GLY A 332 -20.80 -2.89 0.34
N SER A 333 -20.55 -2.68 1.62
CA SER A 333 -19.64 -1.62 2.11
C SER A 333 -18.20 -1.82 1.64
N GLU A 334 -17.76 -3.06 1.40
CA GLU A 334 -16.43 -3.40 0.87
C GLU A 334 -16.13 -2.74 -0.48
N HIS A 335 -17.15 -2.55 -1.32
CA HIS A 335 -16.99 -1.91 -2.62
C HIS A 335 -16.70 -0.40 -2.55
N THR A 336 -16.82 0.23 -1.39
CA THR A 336 -16.45 1.65 -1.20
C THR A 336 -14.98 1.88 -1.51
N THR A 337 -14.11 0.96 -1.13
CA THR A 337 -12.65 1.02 -1.37
C THR A 337 -12.20 0.13 -2.56
N MET A 338 -13.12 -0.52 -3.25
CA MET A 338 -12.87 -1.40 -4.40
C MET A 338 -13.56 -0.81 -5.65
N HIS A 339 -14.64 -1.41 -6.11
CA HIS A 339 -15.34 -1.02 -7.33
C HIS A 339 -15.73 0.47 -7.38
N VAL A 340 -16.29 1.02 -6.30
CA VAL A 340 -16.74 2.43 -6.29
C VAL A 340 -15.56 3.40 -6.41
N LEU A 341 -14.42 3.08 -5.78
CA LEU A 341 -13.22 3.90 -5.90
C LEU A 341 -12.69 3.93 -7.34
N TYR A 342 -12.62 2.76 -8.00
CA TYR A 342 -12.24 2.67 -9.41
C TYR A 342 -13.22 3.43 -10.31
N ALA A 343 -14.53 3.24 -10.12
CA ALA A 343 -15.55 3.93 -10.90
C ALA A 343 -15.49 5.46 -10.78
N ARG A 344 -15.23 5.96 -9.58
CA ARG A 344 -15.05 7.41 -9.33
C ARG A 344 -13.80 7.94 -10.02
N PHE A 345 -12.66 7.27 -9.85
CA PHE A 345 -11.43 7.67 -10.51
C PHE A 345 -11.58 7.67 -12.04
N PHE A 346 -12.15 6.61 -12.60
CA PHE A 346 -12.36 6.48 -14.04
C PHE A 346 -13.27 7.58 -14.56
N MET A 347 -14.36 7.88 -13.84
CA MET A 347 -15.29 8.96 -14.20
C MET A 347 -14.63 10.34 -14.15
N GLN A 348 -13.80 10.61 -13.13
CA GLN A 348 -13.05 11.86 -13.02
C GLN A 348 -12.04 12.02 -14.16
N ALA A 349 -11.33 10.94 -14.51
CA ALA A 349 -10.41 10.95 -15.65
C ALA A 349 -11.16 11.22 -16.98
N LEU A 350 -12.32 10.62 -17.20
CA LEU A 350 -13.16 10.92 -18.37
C LEU A 350 -13.70 12.36 -18.36
N TYR A 351 -14.00 12.90 -17.18
CA TYR A 351 -14.42 14.29 -17.02
C TYR A 351 -13.31 15.27 -17.38
N ASP A 352 -12.08 15.04 -16.94
CA ASP A 352 -10.91 15.84 -17.29
C ASP A 352 -10.62 15.82 -18.80
N LEU A 353 -10.97 14.71 -19.46
CA LEU A 353 -10.90 14.57 -20.92
C LEU A 353 -12.13 15.13 -21.66
N ALA A 354 -13.09 15.73 -20.95
CA ALA A 354 -14.35 16.27 -21.49
C ALA A 354 -15.22 15.21 -22.22
N LEU A 355 -15.12 13.93 -21.82
CA LEU A 355 -15.88 12.84 -22.41
C LEU A 355 -17.19 12.54 -21.67
N VAL A 356 -17.35 13.02 -20.45
CA VAL A 356 -18.57 12.88 -19.64
C VAL A 356 -18.97 14.24 -19.02
N PRO A 357 -20.27 14.47 -18.73
CA PRO A 357 -20.77 15.76 -18.27
C PRO A 357 -20.55 16.04 -16.78
N VAL A 358 -20.23 15.05 -15.96
CA VAL A 358 -20.10 15.15 -14.50
C VAL A 358 -18.89 14.36 -14.00
N ALA A 359 -18.23 14.86 -12.95
CA ALA A 359 -17.03 14.25 -12.38
C ALA A 359 -17.35 13.07 -11.41
N GLU A 360 -18.52 13.11 -10.75
CA GLU A 360 -18.94 12.07 -9.82
C GLU A 360 -20.02 11.18 -10.44
N PRO A 361 -19.83 9.85 -10.49
CA PRO A 361 -20.75 8.93 -11.15
C PRO A 361 -22.06 8.74 -10.39
N PHE A 362 -22.05 8.86 -9.06
CA PHE A 362 -23.14 8.51 -8.16
C PHE A 362 -23.49 9.68 -7.26
N ALA A 363 -24.76 10.13 -7.26
CA ALA A 363 -25.25 11.19 -6.40
C ALA A 363 -25.33 10.72 -4.94
N GLU A 364 -25.75 9.48 -4.72
CA GLU A 364 -25.86 8.88 -3.40
C GLU A 364 -25.27 7.47 -3.39
N ARG A 365 -24.45 7.16 -2.39
CA ARG A 365 -23.97 5.82 -2.10
C ARG A 365 -24.71 5.24 -0.90
N PHE A 366 -25.42 4.14 -1.10
CA PHE A 366 -26.12 3.42 -0.05
C PHE A 366 -25.43 2.08 0.24
N ASN A 367 -24.76 1.98 1.40
CA ASN A 367 -24.12 0.75 1.84
C ASN A 367 -25.14 -0.17 2.50
N ARG A 368 -25.29 -1.38 1.96
CA ARG A 368 -26.10 -2.43 2.58
C ARG A 368 -25.32 -3.12 3.69
N GLY A 369 -26.05 -3.63 4.69
CA GLY A 369 -25.49 -4.52 5.70
C GLY A 369 -24.99 -5.84 5.13
N LEU A 370 -24.24 -6.58 5.91
CA LEU A 370 -23.78 -7.93 5.58
C LEU A 370 -24.82 -8.95 6.05
N ILE A 371 -25.12 -9.92 5.19
CA ILE A 371 -25.86 -11.11 5.59
C ILE A 371 -24.85 -12.04 6.25
N LEU A 372 -25.12 -12.38 7.51
CA LEU A 372 -24.25 -13.23 8.29
C LEU A 372 -24.61 -14.71 8.11
N GLY A 373 -23.62 -15.58 8.25
CA GLY A 373 -23.84 -17.01 8.32
C GLY A 373 -24.49 -17.43 9.65
N PRO A 374 -24.83 -18.72 9.82
CA PRO A 374 -25.44 -19.25 11.05
C PRO A 374 -24.58 -19.05 12.30
N ASP A 375 -23.28 -18.86 12.11
CA ASP A 375 -22.27 -18.58 13.14
C ASP A 375 -22.16 -17.10 13.52
N GLY A 376 -23.01 -16.23 12.97
CA GLY A 376 -22.99 -14.79 13.21
C GLY A 376 -21.82 -14.04 12.55
N HIS A 377 -21.06 -14.71 11.68
CA HIS A 377 -19.93 -14.11 10.96
C HIS A 377 -20.21 -13.94 9.47
N LYS A 378 -19.41 -13.08 8.81
CA LYS A 378 -19.45 -12.93 7.35
C LYS A 378 -19.31 -14.28 6.68
N MET A 379 -20.24 -14.59 5.76
CA MET A 379 -20.19 -15.81 4.96
C MET A 379 -18.92 -15.87 4.08
N SER A 380 -18.29 -17.04 4.08
CA SER A 380 -17.09 -17.30 3.26
C SER A 380 -17.05 -18.78 2.87
N LYS A 381 -16.77 -19.06 1.61
CA LYS A 381 -16.60 -20.45 1.12
C LYS A 381 -15.48 -21.17 1.88
N SER A 382 -14.40 -20.47 2.23
CA SER A 382 -13.28 -21.04 2.99
C SER A 382 -13.63 -21.40 4.44
N LYS A 383 -14.66 -20.78 5.02
CA LYS A 383 -15.15 -21.08 6.37
C LYS A 383 -16.30 -22.10 6.39
N GLY A 384 -16.84 -22.45 5.23
CA GLY A 384 -17.95 -23.39 5.12
C GLY A 384 -19.28 -22.90 5.73
N ASN A 385 -19.40 -21.59 6.03
CA ASN A 385 -20.59 -21.00 6.66
C ASN A 385 -21.55 -20.33 5.66
N VAL A 386 -21.42 -20.67 4.37
CA VAL A 386 -22.28 -20.12 3.30
C VAL A 386 -23.64 -20.79 3.35
N VAL A 387 -24.72 -19.99 3.31
CA VAL A 387 -26.09 -20.45 3.21
C VAL A 387 -26.54 -20.31 1.77
N ASN A 388 -27.06 -21.40 1.17
CA ASN A 388 -27.62 -21.38 -0.16
C ASN A 388 -29.05 -20.82 -0.11
N PRO A 389 -29.37 -19.71 -0.80
CA PRO A 389 -30.70 -19.14 -0.81
C PRO A 389 -31.76 -20.06 -1.47
N ASP A 390 -31.35 -20.98 -2.34
CA ASP A 390 -32.28 -21.87 -3.06
C ASP A 390 -33.08 -22.75 -2.11
N GLU A 391 -32.51 -23.21 -1.01
CA GLU A 391 -33.21 -23.99 0.02
C GLU A 391 -34.38 -23.20 0.62
N PHE A 392 -34.17 -21.91 0.88
CA PHE A 392 -35.20 -21.03 1.44
C PHE A 392 -36.23 -20.63 0.39
N VAL A 393 -35.80 -20.42 -0.85
CA VAL A 393 -36.71 -20.17 -1.98
C VAL A 393 -37.65 -21.37 -2.22
N GLN A 394 -37.14 -22.58 -2.18
CA GLN A 394 -37.93 -23.79 -2.29
C GLN A 394 -38.95 -23.95 -1.16
N LYS A 395 -38.55 -23.60 0.06
CA LYS A 395 -39.37 -23.76 1.26
C LYS A 395 -40.42 -22.66 1.45
N TYR A 396 -40.07 -21.40 1.16
CA TYR A 396 -40.86 -20.23 1.52
C TYR A 396 -41.31 -19.39 0.30
N GLY A 397 -40.80 -19.66 -0.89
CA GLY A 397 -40.98 -18.85 -2.08
C GLY A 397 -40.00 -17.69 -2.20
N ALA A 398 -39.73 -17.28 -3.44
CA ALA A 398 -38.76 -16.24 -3.77
C ALA A 398 -39.14 -14.88 -3.19
N ASP A 399 -40.43 -14.54 -3.17
CA ASP A 399 -40.90 -13.24 -2.67
C ASP A 399 -40.71 -13.12 -1.15
N ALA A 400 -40.96 -14.20 -0.40
CA ALA A 400 -40.68 -14.21 1.05
C ALA A 400 -39.21 -14.01 1.36
N VAL A 401 -38.31 -14.64 0.61
CA VAL A 401 -36.84 -14.47 0.75
C VAL A 401 -36.47 -13.06 0.39
N ARG A 402 -36.99 -12.47 -0.68
CA ARG A 402 -36.68 -11.06 -1.04
C ARG A 402 -37.12 -10.06 0.01
N VAL A 403 -38.35 -10.21 0.56
CA VAL A 403 -38.84 -9.32 1.62
C VAL A 403 -38.02 -9.47 2.89
N TYR A 404 -37.58 -10.67 3.23
CA TYR A 404 -36.73 -10.90 4.40
C TYR A 404 -35.34 -10.24 4.26
N LEU A 405 -34.81 -10.19 3.04
CA LEU A 405 -33.48 -9.61 2.77
C LEU A 405 -33.50 -8.10 2.48
N ALA A 406 -34.67 -7.50 2.26
CA ALA A 406 -34.84 -6.07 1.98
C ALA A 406 -34.83 -5.22 3.25
#